data_d3ba41fed96996073e344dfe3853d5ac
#
_entry.id   d3ba41fed96996073e344dfe3853d5ac
#
_cell.length_a   1.000
_cell.length_b   1.000
_cell.length_c   1.000
_cell.angle_alpha   90.00
_cell.angle_beta   90.00
_cell.angle_gamma   90.00
#
_symmetry.space_group_name_H-M   'P 1'
#
loop_
_entity.id
_entity.type
_entity.pdbx_description
1 polymer ?
#
loop_
_entity_poly.entity_id
_entity_poly.type
_entity_poly.pdbx_seq_one_letter_code
_entity_poly.pdbx_strand_id
1 'polypeptide(L)'
;NLILQTTYREDYITKRSVKNNGEKPMYHAQGTHEAIIDMDTFNRVQEEIQRRAEHFASPDGNKSTARYPFTSMVKCSRCGKSYVRSGSPKYRTWTCHTRRKDGLNCCGAEIIPEEELFRLTAEVIGGKVTEDAVRDKITVIRAEKDRTLVFCLKDGKETVKRWREHEIKYICTE
;
A
#
# COMPACT_ATOMS: atom_id res chain seq x y z
N ASN A 1 -19.66 -14.70 26.04
CA ASN A 1 -20.43 -13.46 25.92
C ASN A 1 -20.86 -13.26 24.48
N LEU A 2 -22.14 -12.97 24.24
CA LEU A 2 -22.72 -12.78 22.92
C LEU A 2 -23.32 -11.37 22.83
N ILE A 3 -23.02 -10.66 21.76
CA ILE A 3 -23.67 -9.38 21.45
C ILE A 3 -24.72 -9.65 20.37
N LEU A 4 -25.96 -9.35 20.67
CA LEU A 4 -27.10 -9.52 19.76
C LEU A 4 -27.42 -8.20 19.06
N GLN A 5 -28.02 -8.27 17.89
CA GLN A 5 -28.37 -7.12 17.05
C GLN A 5 -27.20 -6.24 16.62
N THR A 6 -26.07 -6.84 16.32
CA THR A 6 -24.91 -6.14 15.71
C THR A 6 -25.21 -5.69 14.27
N THR A 7 -26.18 -6.32 13.63
CA THR A 7 -26.69 -5.94 12.30
C THR A 7 -28.21 -5.99 12.29
N TYR A 8 -28.85 -5.18 11.46
CA TYR A 8 -30.29 -5.22 11.22
C TYR A 8 -30.59 -5.05 9.73
N ARG A 9 -31.84 -5.39 9.33
CA ARG A 9 -32.30 -5.13 7.97
C ARG A 9 -33.02 -3.80 7.94
N GLU A 10 -32.59 -2.91 7.09
CA GLU A 10 -33.14 -1.56 6.95
C GLU A 10 -34.48 -1.61 6.24
N ASP A 11 -34.59 -2.46 5.22
CA ASP A 11 -35.77 -2.55 4.39
C ASP A 11 -36.14 -4.03 4.13
N TYR A 12 -37.44 -4.32 4.20
CA TYR A 12 -37.97 -5.66 3.94
C TYR A 12 -37.86 -6.09 2.48
N ILE A 13 -37.93 -5.13 1.54
CA ILE A 13 -37.87 -5.38 0.10
C ILE A 13 -36.47 -5.73 -0.34
N THR A 14 -35.51 -4.89 0.00
CA THR A 14 -34.12 -5.06 -0.39
C THR A 14 -33.40 -6.12 0.43
N LYS A 15 -33.88 -6.44 1.63
CA LYS A 15 -33.27 -7.38 2.59
C LYS A 15 -31.80 -7.06 2.92
N ARG A 16 -31.34 -5.85 2.64
CA ARG A 16 -29.97 -5.42 2.89
C ARG A 16 -29.70 -5.41 4.38
N SER A 17 -28.60 -6.05 4.78
CA SER A 17 -28.11 -6.06 6.16
C SER A 17 -27.21 -4.86 6.40
N VAL A 18 -27.50 -4.07 7.41
CA VAL A 18 -26.73 -2.87 7.80
C VAL A 18 -26.16 -3.11 9.19
N LYS A 19 -24.94 -2.63 9.42
CA LYS A 19 -24.31 -2.69 10.74
C LYS A 19 -25.02 -1.72 11.68
N ASN A 20 -25.37 -2.21 12.87
CA ASN A 20 -25.93 -1.37 13.92
C ASN A 20 -24.82 -0.56 14.61
N ASN A 21 -24.83 0.74 14.42
CA ASN A 21 -23.89 1.66 15.06
C ASN A 21 -24.52 2.40 16.25
N GLY A 22 -25.62 1.89 16.79
CA GLY A 22 -26.37 2.47 17.90
C GLY A 22 -27.77 2.94 17.55
N GLU A 23 -28.22 2.76 16.29
CA GLU A 23 -29.58 3.16 15.85
C GLU A 23 -30.65 2.25 16.46
N LYS A 24 -30.29 1.01 16.76
CA LYS A 24 -31.16 0.04 17.42
C LYS A 24 -30.52 -0.52 18.68
N PRO A 25 -31.34 -0.92 19.69
CA PRO A 25 -30.83 -1.50 20.92
C PRO A 25 -29.94 -2.73 20.63
N MET A 26 -28.78 -2.77 21.25
CA MET A 26 -27.92 -3.95 21.26
C MET A 26 -27.99 -4.63 22.62
N TYR A 27 -28.01 -5.94 22.64
CA TYR A 27 -28.11 -6.73 23.84
C TYR A 27 -26.82 -7.51 24.06
N HIS A 28 -26.30 -7.45 25.28
CA HIS A 28 -25.15 -8.22 25.70
C HIS A 28 -25.59 -9.36 26.61
N ALA A 29 -25.54 -10.57 26.11
CA ALA A 29 -25.82 -11.77 26.88
C ALA A 29 -24.53 -12.36 27.45
N GLN A 30 -24.49 -12.57 28.77
CA GLN A 30 -23.38 -13.20 29.48
C GLN A 30 -23.71 -14.64 29.84
N GLY A 31 -22.71 -15.52 29.95
CA GLY A 31 -22.88 -16.88 30.41
C GLY A 31 -23.70 -17.77 29.47
N THR A 32 -23.76 -17.47 28.17
CA THR A 32 -24.51 -18.24 27.18
C THR A 32 -23.88 -19.60 26.86
N HIS A 33 -22.64 -19.81 27.16
CA HIS A 33 -21.87 -21.04 26.99
C HIS A 33 -20.70 -21.06 27.96
N GLU A 34 -20.14 -22.22 28.19
CA GLU A 34 -18.92 -22.39 28.96
C GLU A 34 -17.76 -21.61 28.31
N ALA A 35 -16.97 -20.92 29.12
CA ALA A 35 -15.86 -20.12 28.64
C ALA A 35 -14.70 -21.02 28.21
N ILE A 36 -14.15 -20.82 27.00
CA ILE A 36 -12.97 -21.54 26.51
C ILE A 36 -11.70 -21.04 27.23
N ILE A 37 -11.67 -19.76 27.58
CA ILE A 37 -10.61 -19.12 28.35
C ILE A 37 -11.25 -18.33 29.50
N ASP A 38 -10.56 -18.24 30.63
CA ASP A 38 -10.98 -17.42 31.75
C ASP A 38 -10.84 -15.92 31.46
N MET A 39 -11.57 -15.09 32.19
CA MET A 39 -11.59 -13.64 32.01
C MET A 39 -10.22 -13.00 32.31
N ASP A 40 -9.46 -13.56 33.26
CA ASP A 40 -8.16 -13.04 33.60
C ASP A 40 -7.16 -13.20 32.45
N THR A 41 -7.16 -14.38 31.83
CA THR A 41 -6.36 -14.63 30.62
C THR A 41 -6.78 -13.74 29.45
N PHE A 42 -8.09 -13.56 29.24
CA PHE A 42 -8.59 -12.66 28.22
C PHE A 42 -8.12 -11.22 28.44
N ASN A 43 -8.28 -10.69 29.65
CA ASN A 43 -7.87 -9.33 29.98
C ASN A 43 -6.35 -9.12 29.82
N ARG A 44 -5.53 -10.06 30.28
CA ARG A 44 -4.07 -10.01 30.09
C ARG A 44 -3.69 -9.98 28.60
N VAL A 45 -4.38 -10.73 27.77
CA VAL A 45 -4.14 -10.69 26.31
C VAL A 45 -4.55 -9.34 25.74
N GLN A 46 -5.68 -8.76 26.17
CA GLN A 46 -6.11 -7.44 25.70
C GLN A 46 -5.10 -6.34 26.10
N GLU A 47 -4.62 -6.36 27.34
CA GLU A 47 -3.59 -5.44 27.82
C GLU A 47 -2.29 -5.57 26.98
N GLU A 48 -1.87 -6.79 26.69
CA GLU A 48 -0.67 -7.00 25.87
C GLU A 48 -0.87 -6.55 24.41
N ILE A 49 -2.05 -6.75 23.83
CA ILE A 49 -2.39 -6.23 22.50
C ILE A 49 -2.33 -4.71 22.49
N GLN A 50 -2.89 -4.07 23.51
CA GLN A 50 -2.88 -2.62 23.63
C GLN A 50 -1.47 -2.08 23.83
N ARG A 51 -0.68 -2.69 24.70
CA ARG A 51 0.73 -2.35 24.92
C ARG A 51 1.55 -2.43 23.63
N ARG A 52 1.35 -3.49 22.84
CA ARG A 52 1.99 -3.62 21.52
C ARG A 52 1.52 -2.56 20.55
N ALA A 53 0.22 -2.28 20.50
CA ALA A 53 -0.32 -1.24 19.64
C ALA A 53 0.27 0.14 19.96
N GLU A 54 0.41 0.48 21.23
CA GLU A 54 1.03 1.72 21.70
C GLU A 54 2.52 1.79 21.35
N HIS A 55 3.25 0.69 21.56
CA HIS A 55 4.68 0.60 21.20
C HIS A 55 4.92 0.75 19.68
N PHE A 56 4.01 0.27 18.84
CA PHE A 56 4.11 0.37 17.38
C PHE A 56 3.33 1.55 16.80
N ALA A 57 2.60 2.30 17.62
CA ALA A 57 1.96 3.53 17.19
C ALA A 57 3.02 4.60 16.91
N SER A 58 3.22 4.91 15.63
CA SER A 58 4.04 6.08 15.29
C SER A 58 3.31 7.35 15.77
N PRO A 59 4.01 8.34 16.32
CA PRO A 59 3.42 9.60 16.76
C PRO A 59 2.56 10.29 15.69
N ASP A 60 2.86 10.06 14.42
CA ASP A 60 2.18 10.66 13.27
C ASP A 60 1.02 9.81 12.71
N GLY A 61 0.61 8.74 13.39
CA GLY A 61 -0.45 7.83 12.93
C GLY A 61 -0.10 7.07 11.62
N ASN A 62 1.09 7.25 11.13
CA ASN A 62 1.56 6.70 9.88
C ASN A 62 2.37 5.44 10.14
N LYS A 63 1.83 4.28 9.81
CA LYS A 63 2.54 2.98 9.83
C LYS A 63 3.63 2.97 8.76
N SER A 64 4.62 3.83 8.92
CA SER A 64 5.68 3.97 7.96
C SER A 64 6.84 3.05 8.32
N THR A 65 6.83 1.89 7.75
CA THR A 65 8.07 1.28 7.27
C THR A 65 8.79 2.30 6.39
N ALA A 66 10.11 2.35 6.47
CA ALA A 66 10.99 3.30 5.80
C ALA A 66 10.40 3.87 4.49
N ARG A 67 10.18 5.17 4.45
CA ARG A 67 9.64 5.84 3.26
C ARG A 67 10.73 5.88 2.20
N TYR A 68 10.44 5.30 1.06
CA TYR A 68 11.30 5.43 -0.10
C TYR A 68 10.92 6.69 -0.88
N PRO A 69 11.88 7.34 -1.54
CA PRO A 69 11.64 8.58 -2.29
C PRO A 69 10.45 8.51 -3.26
N PHE A 70 10.20 7.33 -3.82
CA PHE A 70 9.16 7.11 -4.83
C PHE A 70 7.84 6.58 -4.28
N THR A 71 7.71 6.42 -2.96
CA THR A 71 6.48 5.89 -2.35
C THR A 71 5.29 6.79 -2.70
N SER A 72 4.27 6.22 -3.33
CA SER A 72 3.06 6.90 -3.85
C SER A 72 3.30 7.90 -4.99
N MET A 73 4.54 8.16 -5.40
CA MET A 73 4.89 9.11 -6.46
C MET A 73 4.72 8.53 -7.86
N VAL A 74 4.99 7.24 -8.05
CA VAL A 74 4.90 6.58 -9.36
C VAL A 74 3.49 6.06 -9.59
N LYS A 75 2.83 6.53 -10.64
CA LYS A 75 1.47 6.16 -11.04
C LYS A 75 1.47 5.41 -12.38
N CYS A 76 0.64 4.40 -12.46
CA CYS A 76 0.40 3.67 -13.70
C CYS A 76 -0.56 4.42 -14.61
N SER A 77 -0.18 4.74 -15.84
CA SER A 77 -1.05 5.41 -16.82
C SER A 77 -2.23 4.52 -17.26
N ARG A 78 -2.10 3.18 -17.15
CA ARG A 78 -3.15 2.24 -17.58
C ARG A 78 -4.29 2.11 -16.57
N CYS A 79 -3.99 2.03 -15.27
CA CYS A 79 -4.99 1.76 -14.23
C CYS A 79 -5.05 2.82 -13.12
N GLY A 80 -4.22 3.85 -13.16
CA GLY A 80 -4.17 4.94 -12.19
C GLY A 80 -3.59 4.56 -10.82
N LYS A 81 -3.36 3.26 -10.54
CA LYS A 81 -2.83 2.82 -9.25
C LYS A 81 -1.35 3.12 -9.10
N SER A 82 -0.89 3.24 -7.87
CA SER A 82 0.52 3.47 -7.59
C SER A 82 1.36 2.23 -7.86
N TYR A 83 2.61 2.45 -8.19
CA TYR A 83 3.62 1.40 -8.17
C TYR A 83 4.05 1.12 -6.74
N VAL A 84 4.36 -0.12 -6.45
CA VAL A 84 4.86 -0.60 -5.16
C VAL A 84 6.22 -1.25 -5.34
N ARG A 85 7.08 -1.01 -4.37
CA ARG A 85 8.41 -1.61 -4.34
C ARG A 85 8.31 -3.10 -4.08
N SER A 86 9.05 -3.90 -4.84
CA SER A 86 9.06 -5.37 -4.76
C SER A 86 10.45 -5.92 -5.10
N GLY A 87 10.59 -7.24 -5.04
CA GLY A 87 11.84 -7.93 -5.34
C GLY A 87 12.72 -8.19 -4.11
N SER A 88 13.80 -8.96 -4.33
CA SER A 88 14.78 -9.30 -3.31
C SER A 88 15.74 -8.12 -3.03
N PRO A 89 16.53 -8.15 -1.95
CA PRO A 89 17.53 -7.10 -1.69
C PRO A 89 18.51 -6.89 -2.84
N LYS A 90 18.82 -7.93 -3.60
CA LYS A 90 19.75 -7.90 -4.74
C LYS A 90 19.12 -7.34 -6.02
N TYR A 91 17.78 -7.52 -6.19
CA TYR A 91 17.04 -7.12 -7.40
C TYR A 91 15.76 -6.41 -7.01
N ARG A 92 15.86 -5.13 -6.74
CA ARG A 92 14.72 -4.28 -6.40
C ARG A 92 14.03 -3.76 -7.65
N THR A 93 12.71 -3.88 -7.66
CA THR A 93 11.87 -3.41 -8.77
C THR A 93 10.65 -2.67 -8.25
N TRP A 94 10.05 -1.87 -9.11
CA TRP A 94 8.77 -1.22 -8.88
C TRP A 94 7.74 -1.82 -9.83
N THR A 95 6.63 -2.27 -9.27
CA THR A 95 5.57 -2.97 -10.01
C THR A 95 4.23 -2.30 -9.72
N CYS A 96 3.39 -2.16 -10.73
CA CYS A 96 2.03 -1.64 -10.55
C CYS A 96 1.25 -2.48 -9.54
N HIS A 97 0.56 -1.81 -8.61
CA HIS A 97 -0.21 -2.48 -7.57
C HIS A 97 -1.23 -3.48 -8.14
N THR A 98 -1.97 -3.09 -9.18
CA THR A 98 -2.95 -3.97 -9.84
C THR A 98 -2.26 -5.19 -10.46
N ARG A 99 -1.16 -4.99 -11.20
CA ARG A 99 -0.38 -6.10 -11.77
C ARG A 99 0.12 -7.07 -10.69
N ARG A 100 0.58 -6.53 -9.56
CA ARG A 100 1.09 -7.34 -8.46
C ARG A 100 0.00 -8.15 -7.77
N LYS A 101 -1.18 -7.56 -7.57
CA LYS A 101 -2.30 -8.16 -6.85
C LYS A 101 -3.12 -9.10 -7.73
N ASP A 102 -3.47 -8.65 -8.93
CA ASP A 102 -4.48 -9.27 -9.79
C ASP A 102 -3.87 -9.90 -11.06
N GLY A 103 -2.56 -9.76 -11.25
CA GLY A 103 -1.79 -10.38 -12.33
C GLY A 103 -1.65 -9.53 -13.59
N LEU A 104 -0.88 -10.08 -14.54
CA LEU A 104 -0.54 -9.44 -15.82
C LEU A 104 -1.77 -9.14 -16.68
N ASN A 105 -2.76 -10.03 -16.63
CA ASN A 105 -3.99 -9.89 -17.44
C ASN A 105 -4.84 -8.69 -17.00
N CYS A 106 -4.77 -8.31 -15.70
CA CYS A 106 -5.52 -7.16 -15.18
C CYS A 106 -4.81 -5.84 -15.43
N CYS A 107 -3.48 -5.83 -15.44
CA CYS A 107 -2.70 -4.66 -15.79
C CYS A 107 -1.38 -5.04 -16.43
N GLY A 108 -1.26 -4.86 -17.74
CA GLY A 108 -0.04 -5.09 -18.51
C GLY A 108 1.03 -3.99 -18.33
N ALA A 109 1.05 -3.30 -17.19
CA ALA A 109 2.08 -2.29 -16.88
C ALA A 109 3.45 -2.95 -16.74
N GLU A 110 4.48 -2.32 -17.25
CA GLU A 110 5.84 -2.84 -17.19
C GLU A 110 6.45 -2.70 -15.79
N ILE A 111 7.42 -3.55 -15.49
CA ILE A 111 8.19 -3.52 -14.23
C ILE A 111 9.35 -2.55 -14.42
N ILE A 112 9.55 -1.67 -13.46
CA ILE A 112 10.60 -0.67 -13.49
C ILE A 112 11.74 -1.13 -12.56
N PRO A 113 12.96 -1.35 -13.05
CA PRO A 113 14.12 -1.58 -12.20
C PRO A 113 14.37 -0.37 -11.30
N GLU A 114 14.64 -0.60 -10.01
CA GLU A 114 14.84 0.49 -9.05
C GLU A 114 16.03 1.36 -9.44
N GLU A 115 17.12 0.75 -9.90
CA GLU A 115 18.32 1.47 -10.34
C GLU A 115 18.04 2.46 -11.47
N GLU A 116 17.27 2.03 -12.47
CA GLU A 116 16.87 2.88 -13.59
C GLU A 116 15.96 4.03 -13.14
N LEU A 117 15.04 3.76 -12.20
CA LEU A 117 14.20 4.81 -11.64
C LEU A 117 15.02 5.86 -10.90
N PHE A 118 16.01 5.43 -10.09
CA PHE A 118 16.94 6.35 -9.42
C PHE A 118 17.79 7.13 -10.42
N ARG A 119 18.38 6.47 -11.42
CA ARG A 119 19.20 7.09 -12.46
C ARG A 119 18.45 8.19 -13.20
N LEU A 120 17.27 7.85 -13.74
CA LEU A 120 16.46 8.81 -14.50
C LEU A 120 15.97 9.97 -13.64
N THR A 121 15.63 9.69 -12.38
CA THR A 121 15.23 10.74 -11.44
C THR A 121 16.39 11.67 -11.12
N ALA A 122 17.61 11.14 -10.91
CA ALA A 122 18.82 11.95 -10.70
C ALA A 122 19.11 12.87 -11.88
N GLU A 123 18.92 12.39 -13.11
CA GLU A 123 19.07 13.22 -14.32
C GLU A 123 18.04 14.36 -14.36
N VAL A 124 16.78 14.10 -13.97
CA VAL A 124 15.71 15.10 -13.98
C VAL A 124 15.90 16.15 -12.89
N ILE A 125 16.29 15.72 -11.69
CA ILE A 125 16.50 16.61 -10.53
C ILE A 125 17.81 17.36 -10.64
N GLY A 126 18.80 16.81 -11.36
CA GLY A 126 20.15 17.35 -11.46
C GLY A 126 20.98 17.17 -10.18
N GLY A 127 20.76 16.06 -9.43
CA GLY A 127 21.45 15.82 -8.18
C GLY A 127 21.08 14.51 -7.49
N LYS A 128 21.46 14.41 -6.21
CA LYS A 128 21.20 13.20 -5.40
C LYS A 128 19.69 13.00 -5.15
N VAL A 129 19.23 11.77 -5.32
CA VAL A 129 17.82 11.39 -5.11
C VAL A 129 17.60 11.11 -3.62
N THR A 130 16.95 12.05 -2.96
CA THR A 130 16.46 11.92 -1.58
C THR A 130 14.93 12.09 -1.58
N GLU A 131 14.25 11.70 -0.51
CA GLU A 131 12.79 11.86 -0.41
C GLU A 131 12.39 13.34 -0.57
N ASP A 132 13.08 14.23 0.13
CA ASP A 132 12.81 15.66 0.11
C ASP A 132 13.05 16.23 -1.30
N ALA A 133 14.20 15.94 -1.92
CA ALA A 133 14.53 16.44 -3.26
C ALA A 133 13.55 15.98 -4.34
N VAL A 134 13.03 14.76 -4.22
CA VAL A 134 11.98 14.25 -5.13
C VAL A 134 10.67 14.98 -4.89
N ARG A 135 10.24 15.09 -3.63
CA ARG A 135 8.98 15.75 -3.26
C ARG A 135 8.98 17.25 -3.53
N ASP A 136 10.14 17.89 -3.46
CA ASP A 136 10.27 19.33 -3.72
C ASP A 136 10.16 19.67 -5.20
N LYS A 137 10.69 18.83 -6.08
CA LYS A 137 10.75 19.11 -7.52
C LYS A 137 9.69 18.37 -8.34
N ILE A 138 9.29 17.18 -7.93
CA ILE A 138 8.40 16.30 -8.70
C ILE A 138 7.04 16.20 -8.03
N THR A 139 5.98 16.40 -8.79
CA THR A 139 4.58 16.22 -8.33
C THR A 139 4.17 14.76 -8.47
N VAL A 140 4.43 14.15 -9.62
CA VAL A 140 4.07 12.76 -9.93
C VAL A 140 4.97 12.24 -11.06
N ILE A 141 5.22 10.94 -11.04
CA ILE A 141 5.90 10.21 -12.13
C ILE A 141 4.86 9.27 -12.75
N ARG A 142 4.52 9.46 -14.01
CA ARG A 142 3.63 8.56 -14.73
C ARG A 142 4.44 7.51 -15.48
N ALA A 143 4.15 6.25 -15.22
CA ALA A 143 4.72 5.13 -15.97
C ALA A 143 3.80 4.80 -17.14
N GLU A 144 4.27 5.04 -18.33
CA GLU A 144 3.55 4.81 -19.59
C GLU A 144 3.98 3.50 -20.26
N LYS A 145 3.46 3.26 -21.46
CA LYS A 145 3.85 2.13 -22.28
C LYS A 145 5.29 2.33 -22.80
N ASP A 146 5.87 1.25 -23.32
CA ASP A 146 7.15 1.29 -24.03
C ASP A 146 8.31 1.80 -23.16
N ARG A 147 8.30 1.42 -21.85
CA ARG A 147 9.34 1.77 -20.88
C ARG A 147 9.56 3.28 -20.74
N THR A 148 8.48 4.03 -20.78
CA THR A 148 8.52 5.48 -20.72
C THR A 148 8.05 5.97 -19.34
N LEU A 149 8.81 6.88 -18.73
CA LEU A 149 8.46 7.63 -17.53
C LEU A 149 8.26 9.09 -17.87
N VAL A 150 7.14 9.64 -17.48
CA VAL A 150 6.86 11.07 -17.59
C VAL A 150 6.92 11.68 -16.20
N PHE A 151 7.90 12.53 -15.99
CA PHE A 151 8.12 13.26 -14.76
C PHE A 151 7.37 14.59 -14.83
N CYS A 152 6.33 14.75 -14.05
CA CYS A 152 5.60 16.02 -13.93
C CYS A 152 6.25 16.82 -12.80
N LEU A 153 6.88 17.93 -13.15
CA LEU A 153 7.56 18.82 -12.22
C LEU A 153 6.60 19.82 -11.60
N LYS A 154 6.92 20.36 -10.44
CA LYS A 154 6.11 21.39 -9.78
C LYS A 154 6.07 22.72 -10.53
N ASP A 155 7.05 22.99 -11.37
CA ASP A 155 7.07 24.17 -12.26
C ASP A 155 6.15 24.04 -13.49
N GLY A 156 5.39 22.95 -13.57
CA GLY A 156 4.45 22.67 -14.67
C GLY A 156 5.11 22.01 -15.88
N LYS A 157 6.41 21.81 -15.88
CA LYS A 157 7.10 21.14 -16.99
C LYS A 157 6.96 19.63 -16.88
N GLU A 158 6.89 18.97 -18.02
CA GLU A 158 6.95 17.52 -18.14
C GLU A 158 8.24 17.09 -18.83
N THR A 159 8.93 16.12 -18.25
CA THR A 159 10.14 15.54 -18.80
C THR A 159 9.91 14.06 -19.06
N VAL A 160 10.10 13.64 -20.30
CA VAL A 160 9.93 12.27 -20.74
C VAL A 160 11.26 11.56 -20.78
N LYS A 161 11.37 10.42 -20.12
CA LYS A 161 12.56 9.58 -20.08
C LYS A 161 12.19 8.13 -20.33
N ARG A 162 13.11 7.39 -20.96
CA ARG A 162 12.94 5.96 -21.24
C ARG A 162 13.98 5.15 -20.48
N TRP A 163 13.52 4.09 -19.76
CA TRP A 163 14.48 3.21 -19.08
C TRP A 163 14.92 2.07 -19.99
N ARG A 164 16.11 1.55 -19.71
CA ARG A 164 16.70 0.43 -20.47
C ARG A 164 16.15 -0.90 -19.96
N GLU A 165 16.15 -1.89 -20.85
CA GLU A 165 15.87 -3.26 -20.45
C GLU A 165 17.01 -3.74 -19.55
N HIS A 166 16.66 -4.20 -18.35
CA HIS A 166 17.62 -4.89 -17.52
C HIS A 166 17.65 -6.35 -17.97
N GLU A 167 18.74 -6.78 -18.60
CA GLU A 167 18.99 -8.20 -18.82
C GLU A 167 19.13 -8.87 -17.45
N ILE A 168 18.08 -9.55 -17.02
CA ILE A 168 18.14 -10.42 -15.86
C ILE A 168 18.97 -11.63 -16.28
N LYS A 169 20.27 -11.61 -16.02
CA LYS A 169 21.12 -12.78 -16.12
C LYS A 169 20.68 -13.75 -15.01
N TYR A 170 19.84 -14.71 -15.38
CA TYR A 170 19.61 -15.87 -14.55
C TYR A 170 20.94 -16.65 -14.51
N ILE A 171 21.70 -16.49 -13.42
CA ILE A 171 22.80 -17.39 -13.13
C ILE A 171 22.14 -18.64 -12.60
N CYS A 172 21.87 -19.60 -13.50
CA CYS A 172 21.65 -20.99 -13.09
C CYS A 172 22.99 -21.46 -12.50
N THR A 173 23.07 -21.55 -11.19
CA THR A 173 24.13 -22.33 -10.53
C THR A 173 23.73 -23.79 -10.71
N GLU A 174 24.49 -24.52 -11.54
CA GLU A 174 24.53 -25.98 -11.60
C GLU A 174 24.96 -26.56 -10.26
#